data_9786a110e16ef83c544d3669374187c1
#
_entry.id   9786a110e16ef83c544d3669374187c1
#
_cell.length_a   1.000
_cell.length_b   1.000
_cell.length_c   1.000
_cell.angle_alpha   90.00
_cell.angle_beta   90.00
_cell.angle_gamma   90.00
#
_symmetry.space_group_name_H-M   'P 1'
#
loop_
_entity.id
_entity.type
_entity.pdbx_description
1 polymer ?
#
loop_
_entity_poly.entity_id
_entity_poly.type
_entity_poly.pdbx_seq_one_letter_code
_entity_poly.pdbx_strand_id
1 'polypeptide(L)'
;RGQALSGDRGACFHGPGTTFFVLLCDGMGTGRGAKAESSSAMEALTGLLRAGLDAASALQLLNSAYVLRDDGRFATVDLLQIDLASGNALLLKWGAAPSYLRHGGVLRRLGEASMPPGLALAGLDKAQKIKLTLRPGDLIVLTSDGAGVEETERCIAARAEWPVAELAAGIIDAAAPGDDITVVVLRL
;
A
#
# COMPACT_ATOMS: atom_id res chain seq x y z
N ARG A 1 -23.64 16.61 -9.36
CA ARG A 1 -22.29 16.55 -8.79
C ARG A 1 -21.63 15.35 -9.44
N GLY A 2 -20.64 15.56 -10.32
CA GLY A 2 -19.88 14.47 -10.93
C GLY A 2 -19.20 13.68 -9.81
N GLN A 3 -19.25 12.34 -9.86
CA GLN A 3 -18.47 11.50 -8.97
C GLN A 3 -17.00 11.80 -9.23
N ALA A 4 -16.29 12.27 -8.22
CA ALA A 4 -14.85 12.39 -8.27
C ALA A 4 -14.28 10.96 -8.49
N LEU A 5 -13.40 10.82 -9.49
CA LEU A 5 -12.75 9.54 -9.76
C LEU A 5 -11.56 9.43 -8.81
N SER A 6 -11.56 8.41 -7.95
CA SER A 6 -10.42 8.14 -7.06
C SER A 6 -9.16 7.79 -7.85
N GLY A 7 -8.05 8.42 -7.46
CA GLY A 7 -6.68 8.09 -7.88
C GLY A 7 -6.15 6.80 -7.29
N ASP A 8 -6.74 6.33 -6.19
CA ASP A 8 -6.31 5.15 -5.47
C ASP A 8 -6.81 3.84 -6.08
N ARG A 9 -6.02 2.78 -5.92
CA ARG A 9 -6.36 1.40 -6.24
C ARG A 9 -5.83 0.45 -5.18
N GLY A 10 -6.69 -0.46 -4.72
CA GLY A 10 -6.32 -1.54 -3.81
C GLY A 10 -6.66 -2.90 -4.40
N ALA A 11 -5.83 -3.91 -4.15
CA ALA A 11 -6.07 -5.30 -4.51
C ALA A 11 -5.52 -6.26 -3.46
N CYS A 12 -6.25 -7.36 -3.24
CA CYS A 12 -5.81 -8.49 -2.44
C CYS A 12 -5.98 -9.76 -3.28
N PHE A 13 -4.95 -10.59 -3.35
CA PHE A 13 -5.00 -11.82 -4.16
C PHE A 13 -3.98 -12.87 -3.72
N HIS A 14 -4.27 -14.13 -4.04
CA HIS A 14 -3.32 -15.22 -3.86
C HIS A 14 -2.30 -15.24 -4.99
N GLY A 15 -1.03 -15.41 -4.62
CA GLY A 15 0.07 -15.71 -5.51
C GLY A 15 0.36 -17.20 -5.56
N PRO A 16 1.53 -17.61 -6.09
CA PRO A 16 1.95 -19.00 -6.08
C PRO A 16 2.11 -19.56 -4.66
N GLY A 17 1.77 -20.83 -4.48
CA GLY A 17 1.90 -21.56 -3.22
C GLY A 17 1.03 -20.96 -2.11
N THR A 18 1.65 -20.67 -0.96
CA THR A 18 1.01 -20.09 0.23
C THR A 18 1.09 -18.56 0.28
N THR A 19 1.51 -17.93 -0.82
CA THR A 19 1.70 -16.48 -0.84
C THR A 19 0.38 -15.74 -1.01
N PHE A 20 0.19 -14.70 -0.20
CA PHE A 20 -0.90 -13.74 -0.31
C PHE A 20 -0.33 -12.33 -0.49
N PHE A 21 -0.89 -11.59 -1.41
CA PHE A 21 -0.50 -10.22 -1.69
C PHE A 21 -1.60 -9.22 -1.34
N VAL A 22 -1.17 -8.09 -0.78
CA VAL A 22 -1.97 -6.89 -0.64
C VAL A 22 -1.23 -5.76 -1.33
N LEU A 23 -1.91 -5.07 -2.21
CA LEU A 23 -1.35 -4.02 -3.03
C LEU A 23 -2.22 -2.76 -2.92
N LEU A 24 -1.58 -1.62 -2.64
CA LEU A 24 -2.19 -0.31 -2.67
C LEU A 24 -1.34 0.59 -3.56
N CYS A 25 -1.96 1.21 -4.55
CA CYS A 25 -1.34 2.17 -5.44
C CYS A 25 -2.14 3.47 -5.43
N ASP A 26 -1.44 4.59 -5.26
CA ASP A 26 -2.01 5.93 -5.35
C ASP A 26 -1.34 6.67 -6.52
N GLY A 27 -2.16 7.10 -7.48
CA GLY A 27 -1.70 7.75 -8.71
C GLY A 27 -1.47 9.24 -8.49
N MET A 28 -0.35 9.75 -8.99
CA MET A 28 -0.01 11.17 -8.90
C MET A 28 -1.12 12.08 -9.43
N GLY A 29 -1.50 13.08 -8.63
CA GLY A 29 -2.47 14.11 -9.00
C GLY A 29 -3.91 13.69 -8.69
N THR A 30 -4.86 14.15 -9.49
CA THR A 30 -6.29 13.91 -9.25
C THR A 30 -7.04 13.46 -10.51
N GLY A 31 -8.19 12.85 -10.33
CA GLY A 31 -9.13 12.52 -11.38
C GLY A 31 -8.63 11.42 -12.35
N ARG A 32 -8.89 11.60 -13.65
CA ARG A 32 -8.64 10.54 -14.65
C ARG A 32 -7.17 10.19 -14.82
N GLY A 33 -6.27 11.16 -14.68
CA GLY A 33 -4.83 10.94 -14.80
C GLY A 33 -4.31 10.06 -13.68
N ALA A 34 -4.57 10.45 -12.43
CA ALA A 34 -4.20 9.68 -11.25
C ALA A 34 -4.77 8.24 -11.28
N LYS A 35 -6.07 8.13 -11.63
CA LYS A 35 -6.72 6.83 -11.81
C LYS A 35 -6.04 5.96 -12.86
N ALA A 36 -5.62 6.52 -13.98
CA ALA A 36 -4.94 5.76 -15.04
C ALA A 36 -3.58 5.25 -14.56
N GLU A 37 -2.81 6.09 -13.84
CA GLU A 37 -1.50 5.70 -13.31
C GLU A 37 -1.60 4.59 -12.26
N SER A 38 -2.48 4.75 -11.27
CA SER A 38 -2.67 3.71 -10.24
C SER A 38 -3.21 2.40 -10.82
N SER A 39 -4.12 2.48 -11.81
CA SER A 39 -4.64 1.29 -12.49
C SER A 39 -3.56 0.58 -13.29
N SER A 40 -2.75 1.31 -14.05
CA SER A 40 -1.64 0.73 -14.82
C SER A 40 -0.59 0.06 -13.91
N ALA A 41 -0.21 0.72 -12.82
CA ALA A 41 0.69 0.14 -11.83
C ALA A 41 0.12 -1.14 -11.20
N MET A 42 -1.15 -1.09 -10.80
CA MET A 42 -1.87 -2.22 -10.21
C MET A 42 -1.93 -3.42 -11.16
N GLU A 43 -2.31 -3.19 -12.41
CA GLU A 43 -2.40 -4.25 -13.44
C GLU A 43 -1.03 -4.87 -13.72
N ALA A 44 0.01 -4.04 -13.92
CA ALA A 44 1.36 -4.51 -14.16
C ALA A 44 1.89 -5.37 -13.00
N LEU A 45 1.82 -4.85 -11.76
CA LEU A 45 2.30 -5.56 -10.59
C LEU A 45 1.52 -6.85 -10.34
N THR A 46 0.18 -6.80 -10.42
CA THR A 46 -0.67 -7.99 -10.25
C THR A 46 -0.33 -9.07 -11.27
N GLY A 47 -0.14 -8.69 -12.54
CA GLY A 47 0.25 -9.62 -13.61
C GLY A 47 1.60 -10.28 -13.34
N LEU A 48 2.62 -9.49 -12.99
CA LEU A 48 3.97 -10.00 -12.71
C LEU A 48 4.00 -10.93 -11.48
N LEU A 49 3.33 -10.53 -10.39
CA LEU A 49 3.29 -11.30 -9.15
C LEU A 49 2.52 -12.62 -9.31
N ARG A 50 1.41 -12.62 -10.05
CA ARG A 50 0.67 -13.86 -10.40
C ARG A 50 1.46 -14.79 -11.30
N ALA A 51 2.30 -14.23 -12.16
CA ALA A 51 3.22 -15.00 -13.00
C ALA A 51 4.41 -15.58 -12.21
N GLY A 52 4.53 -15.27 -10.91
CA GLY A 52 5.56 -15.81 -10.03
C GLY A 52 6.85 -14.99 -9.96
N LEU A 53 6.85 -13.77 -10.51
CA LEU A 53 7.99 -12.88 -10.32
C LEU A 53 8.07 -12.44 -8.86
N ASP A 54 9.27 -12.37 -8.30
CA ASP A 54 9.44 -11.86 -6.93
C ASP A 54 9.07 -10.38 -6.81
N ALA A 55 8.57 -10.00 -5.64
CA ALA A 55 8.01 -8.67 -5.40
C ALA A 55 9.02 -7.53 -5.64
N ALA A 56 10.29 -7.73 -5.30
CA ALA A 56 11.32 -6.70 -5.50
C ALA A 56 11.62 -6.49 -6.99
N SER A 57 11.73 -7.58 -7.76
CA SER A 57 11.92 -7.52 -9.21
C SER A 57 10.71 -6.91 -9.92
N ALA A 58 9.48 -7.24 -9.50
CA ALA A 58 8.27 -6.64 -10.05
C ALA A 58 8.25 -5.12 -9.85
N LEU A 59 8.61 -4.64 -8.66
CA LEU A 59 8.73 -3.20 -8.40
C LEU A 59 9.84 -2.53 -9.21
N GLN A 60 10.98 -3.19 -9.39
CA GLN A 60 12.06 -2.65 -10.21
C GLN A 60 11.66 -2.52 -11.69
N LEU A 61 10.89 -3.47 -12.22
CA LEU A 61 10.36 -3.37 -13.59
C LEU A 61 9.38 -2.21 -13.72
N LEU A 62 8.49 -2.01 -12.74
CA LEU A 62 7.60 -0.85 -12.72
C LEU A 62 8.39 0.47 -12.70
N ASN A 63 9.41 0.57 -11.84
CA ASN A 63 10.27 1.75 -11.79
C ASN A 63 10.97 2.00 -13.13
N SER A 64 11.51 0.95 -13.75
CA SER A 64 12.17 1.06 -15.07
C SER A 64 11.20 1.56 -16.14
N ALA A 65 9.94 1.11 -16.11
CA ALA A 65 8.92 1.57 -17.02
C ALA A 65 8.61 3.06 -16.84
N TYR A 66 8.55 3.56 -15.59
CA TYR A 66 8.37 4.98 -15.31
C TYR A 66 9.56 5.82 -15.76
N VAL A 67 10.78 5.37 -15.47
CA VAL A 67 12.01 6.06 -15.92
C VAL A 67 12.08 6.14 -17.45
N LEU A 68 11.73 5.05 -18.16
CA LEU A 68 11.74 5.03 -19.62
C LEU A 68 10.66 5.91 -20.24
N ARG A 69 9.55 6.08 -19.55
CA ARG A 69 8.44 6.94 -19.99
C ARG A 69 8.79 8.43 -19.91
N ASP A 70 9.58 8.81 -18.90
CA ASP A 70 10.12 10.17 -18.67
C ASP A 70 9.07 11.31 -18.78
N ASP A 71 7.84 11.01 -18.39
CA ASP A 71 6.72 11.97 -18.44
C ASP A 71 6.37 12.54 -17.05
N GLY A 72 7.14 12.19 -16.02
CA GLY A 72 6.96 12.64 -14.64
C GLY A 72 5.72 12.08 -13.94
N ARG A 73 5.00 11.14 -14.56
CA ARG A 73 3.84 10.49 -13.97
C ARG A 73 4.24 9.21 -13.28
N PHE A 74 3.65 8.96 -12.12
CA PHE A 74 3.92 7.77 -11.31
C PHE A 74 2.71 7.43 -10.45
N ALA A 75 2.75 6.25 -9.84
CA ALA A 75 1.94 5.91 -8.69
C ALA A 75 2.85 5.50 -7.52
N THR A 76 2.47 5.83 -6.31
CA THR A 76 3.09 5.26 -5.11
C THR A 76 2.70 3.80 -4.99
N VAL A 77 3.49 3.01 -4.29
CA VAL A 77 3.23 1.59 -4.12
C VAL A 77 3.46 1.13 -2.70
N ASP A 78 2.43 0.51 -2.12
CA ASP A 78 2.49 -0.36 -0.95
C ASP A 78 2.23 -1.79 -1.40
N LEU A 79 3.21 -2.67 -1.22
CA LEU A 79 3.10 -4.08 -1.56
C LEU A 79 3.44 -4.93 -0.33
N LEU A 80 2.45 -5.56 0.25
CA LEU A 80 2.61 -6.52 1.33
C LEU A 80 2.49 -7.94 0.75
N GLN A 81 3.55 -8.71 0.90
CA GLN A 81 3.61 -10.14 0.59
C GLN A 81 3.62 -10.91 1.90
N ILE A 82 2.73 -11.89 2.06
CA ILE A 82 2.61 -12.74 3.24
C ILE A 82 2.73 -14.20 2.81
N ASP A 83 3.60 -14.95 3.44
CA ASP A 83 3.54 -16.42 3.40
C ASP A 83 2.57 -16.89 4.49
N LEU A 84 1.40 -17.34 4.08
CA LEU A 84 0.32 -17.76 4.98
C LEU A 84 0.66 -19.02 5.80
N ALA A 85 1.65 -19.80 5.37
CA ALA A 85 2.07 -20.99 6.11
C ALA A 85 2.98 -20.66 7.30
N SER A 86 3.87 -19.68 7.12
CA SER A 86 4.88 -19.32 8.15
C SER A 86 4.56 -18.02 8.88
N GLY A 87 3.68 -17.18 8.35
CA GLY A 87 3.45 -15.81 8.83
C GLY A 87 4.59 -14.83 8.50
N ASN A 88 5.62 -15.28 7.77
CA ASN A 88 6.66 -14.36 7.31
C ASN A 88 6.08 -13.41 6.27
N ALA A 89 6.40 -12.13 6.42
CA ALA A 89 5.90 -11.11 5.50
C ALA A 89 6.99 -10.12 5.11
N LEU A 90 6.85 -9.57 3.92
CA LEU A 90 7.67 -8.51 3.37
C LEU A 90 6.77 -7.37 2.93
N LEU A 91 6.93 -6.22 3.56
CA LEU A 91 6.30 -4.98 3.13
C LEU A 91 7.32 -4.17 2.33
N LEU A 92 6.97 -3.87 1.09
CA LEU A 92 7.73 -3.02 0.18
C LEU A 92 6.95 -1.72 -0.02
N LYS A 93 7.59 -0.58 0.30
CA LYS A 93 6.98 0.74 0.18
C LYS A 93 7.81 1.60 -0.76
N TRP A 94 7.15 2.27 -1.69
CA TRP A 94 7.80 3.19 -2.61
C TRP A 94 6.97 4.45 -2.79
N GLY A 95 7.37 5.52 -2.12
CA GLY A 95 6.64 6.79 -2.09
C GLY A 95 5.31 6.77 -1.33
N ALA A 96 4.92 5.63 -0.79
CA ALA A 96 3.61 5.43 -0.17
C ALA A 96 3.55 5.97 1.27
N ALA A 97 2.34 6.34 1.69
CA ALA A 97 2.01 6.77 3.04
C ALA A 97 2.37 5.69 4.10
N PRO A 98 2.56 6.03 5.38
CA PRO A 98 2.87 5.05 6.40
C PRO A 98 1.83 3.93 6.50
N SER A 99 2.29 2.71 6.76
CA SER A 99 1.45 1.57 7.13
C SER A 99 1.62 1.28 8.62
N TYR A 100 0.77 0.42 9.17
CA TYR A 100 0.76 0.18 10.61
C TYR A 100 0.68 -1.30 10.92
N LEU A 101 1.40 -1.72 11.95
CA LEU A 101 1.29 -3.05 12.56
C LEU A 101 0.97 -2.92 14.03
N ARG A 102 -0.12 -3.55 14.49
CA ARG A 102 -0.38 -3.75 15.90
C ARG A 102 -0.09 -5.22 16.23
N HIS A 103 0.91 -5.43 17.06
CA HIS A 103 1.37 -6.73 17.52
C HIS A 103 1.42 -6.75 19.05
N GLY A 104 0.79 -7.73 19.70
CA GLY A 104 0.79 -7.84 21.15
C GLY A 104 0.29 -6.59 21.89
N GLY A 105 -0.65 -5.85 21.31
CA GLY A 105 -1.16 -4.58 21.88
C GLY A 105 -0.31 -3.34 21.53
N VAL A 106 0.88 -3.50 20.97
CA VAL A 106 1.77 -2.39 20.61
C VAL A 106 1.54 -1.99 19.15
N LEU A 107 1.24 -0.71 18.92
CA LEU A 107 1.14 -0.12 17.59
C LEU A 107 2.51 0.35 17.12
N ARG A 108 2.89 -0.03 15.91
CA ARG A 108 4.10 0.41 15.24
C ARG A 108 3.77 1.00 13.88
N ARG A 109 4.30 2.16 13.57
CA ARG A 109 4.30 2.74 12.24
C ARG A 109 5.38 2.04 11.39
N LEU A 110 5.04 1.71 10.15
CA LEU A 110 5.90 1.03 9.19
C LEU A 110 6.13 1.94 7.99
N GLY A 111 7.38 2.14 7.65
CA GLY A 111 7.81 2.98 6.54
C GLY A 111 8.00 4.44 6.92
N GLU A 112 8.89 5.07 6.20
CA GLU A 112 9.23 6.49 6.28
C GLU A 112 8.92 7.16 4.95
N ALA A 113 8.88 8.49 4.95
CA ALA A 113 8.72 9.24 3.71
C ALA A 113 9.85 8.88 2.72
N SER A 114 9.48 8.57 1.49
CA SER A 114 10.42 8.24 0.41
C SER A 114 9.91 8.79 -0.92
N MET A 115 10.83 8.94 -1.88
CA MET A 115 10.43 9.38 -3.21
C MET A 115 9.66 8.28 -3.94
N PRO A 116 8.67 8.63 -4.75
CA PRO A 116 7.94 7.67 -5.58
C PRO A 116 8.83 7.02 -6.66
N PRO A 117 8.42 5.85 -7.20
CA PRO A 117 9.12 5.24 -8.31
C PRO A 117 9.11 6.17 -9.54
N GLY A 118 10.18 6.11 -10.32
CA GLY A 118 10.36 6.93 -11.53
C GLY A 118 10.92 8.32 -11.30
N LEU A 119 10.90 8.87 -10.08
CA LEU A 119 11.44 10.19 -9.77
C LEU A 119 12.86 10.18 -9.21
N ALA A 120 13.37 9.01 -8.84
CA ALA A 120 14.71 8.89 -8.29
C ALA A 120 15.77 9.12 -9.38
N LEU A 121 16.72 10.01 -9.11
CA LEU A 121 17.96 10.11 -9.87
C LEU A 121 18.70 8.78 -9.76
N ALA A 122 19.13 8.24 -10.89
CA ALA A 122 19.77 6.95 -11.10
C ALA A 122 20.40 6.32 -9.85
N GLY A 123 19.74 5.30 -9.30
CA GLY A 123 20.34 4.36 -8.34
C GLY A 123 20.25 4.72 -6.86
N LEU A 124 19.68 5.84 -6.46
CA LEU A 124 19.67 6.28 -5.06
C LEU A 124 18.40 5.91 -4.29
N ASP A 125 17.26 5.78 -4.94
CA ASP A 125 16.02 5.40 -4.26
C ASP A 125 15.57 3.98 -4.63
N LYS A 126 15.45 3.18 -3.60
CA LYS A 126 14.93 1.83 -3.66
C LYS A 126 13.67 1.78 -2.80
N ALA A 127 12.75 0.91 -3.18
CA ALA A 127 11.64 0.58 -2.30
C ALA A 127 12.16 0.23 -0.89
N GLN A 128 11.54 0.79 0.13
CA GLN A 128 11.82 0.38 1.51
C GLN A 128 11.39 -1.07 1.69
N LYS A 129 12.23 -1.86 2.35
CA LYS A 129 12.01 -3.29 2.60
C LYS A 129 11.88 -3.54 4.09
N ILE A 130 10.68 -3.86 4.54
CA ILE A 130 10.37 -4.11 5.94
C ILE A 130 9.97 -5.58 6.09
N LYS A 131 10.82 -6.34 6.76
CA LYS A 131 10.56 -7.75 7.09
C LYS A 131 9.74 -7.83 8.37
N LEU A 132 8.69 -8.63 8.35
CA LEU A 132 7.79 -8.85 9.46
C LEU A 132 7.61 -10.34 9.69
N THR A 133 7.30 -10.71 10.92
CA THR A 133 6.77 -12.04 11.26
C THR A 133 5.43 -11.81 11.92
N LEU A 134 4.38 -12.17 11.23
CA LEU A 134 3.00 -11.95 11.64
C LEU A 134 2.49 -13.16 12.42
N ARG A 135 1.62 -12.91 13.37
CA ARG A 135 1.03 -13.94 14.25
C ARG A 135 -0.48 -13.81 14.28
N PRO A 136 -1.21 -14.88 14.62
CA PRO A 136 -2.65 -14.78 14.86
C PRO A 136 -2.98 -13.66 15.85
N GLY A 137 -3.94 -12.83 15.48
CA GLY A 137 -4.34 -11.64 16.23
C GLY A 137 -3.61 -10.34 15.87
N ASP A 138 -2.58 -10.40 15.04
CA ASP A 138 -1.94 -9.19 14.52
C ASP A 138 -2.88 -8.44 13.58
N LEU A 139 -2.78 -7.11 13.63
CA LEU A 139 -3.53 -6.21 12.79
C LEU A 139 -2.56 -5.41 11.91
N ILE A 140 -2.75 -5.49 10.60
CA ILE A 140 -2.03 -4.65 9.64
C ILE A 140 -3.00 -3.69 8.97
N VAL A 141 -2.58 -2.42 8.86
CA VAL A 141 -3.34 -1.37 8.17
C VAL A 141 -2.43 -0.70 7.15
N LEU A 142 -2.88 -0.66 5.90
CA LEU A 142 -2.27 0.12 4.83
C LEU A 142 -3.23 1.26 4.49
N THR A 143 -2.70 2.46 4.26
CA THR A 143 -3.51 3.65 3.94
C THR A 143 -2.89 4.43 2.79
N SER A 144 -3.71 5.11 1.99
CA SER A 144 -3.25 6.23 1.18
C SER A 144 -3.06 7.48 2.07
N ASP A 145 -2.41 8.50 1.55
CA ASP A 145 -2.03 9.71 2.31
C ASP A 145 -3.24 10.52 2.80
N GLY A 146 -4.36 10.48 2.08
CA GLY A 146 -5.60 11.13 2.49
C GLY A 146 -6.18 10.64 3.84
N ALA A 147 -5.74 9.49 4.35
CA ALA A 147 -6.23 8.98 5.63
C ALA A 147 -5.71 9.76 6.86
N GLY A 148 -4.59 10.49 6.71
CA GLY A 148 -3.94 11.20 7.81
C GLY A 148 -3.26 10.26 8.83
N VAL A 149 -2.08 10.63 9.30
CA VAL A 149 -1.28 9.78 10.18
C VAL A 149 -1.86 9.72 11.58
N GLU A 150 -2.10 10.89 12.18
CA GLU A 150 -2.57 10.98 13.57
C GLU A 150 -3.98 10.43 13.75
N GLU A 151 -4.86 10.67 12.77
CA GLU A 151 -6.23 10.15 12.73
C GLU A 151 -6.22 8.63 12.70
N THR A 152 -5.40 8.05 11.79
CA THR A 152 -5.25 6.61 11.67
C THR A 152 -4.73 5.97 12.96
N GLU A 153 -3.68 6.52 13.55
CA GLU A 153 -3.11 6.01 14.81
C GLU A 153 -4.11 6.06 15.96
N ARG A 154 -4.85 7.17 16.09
CA ARG A 154 -5.91 7.29 17.10
C ARG A 154 -7.03 6.28 16.91
N CYS A 155 -7.48 6.08 15.67
CA CYS A 155 -8.49 5.07 15.35
C CYS A 155 -8.02 3.66 15.68
N ILE A 156 -6.82 3.28 15.28
CA ILE A 156 -6.27 1.95 15.58
C ILE A 156 -6.12 1.76 17.09
N ALA A 157 -5.60 2.75 17.82
CA ALA A 157 -5.43 2.65 19.27
C ALA A 157 -6.76 2.47 20.01
N ALA A 158 -7.82 3.16 19.58
CA ALA A 158 -9.12 3.13 20.23
C ALA A 158 -9.98 1.91 19.82
N ARG A 159 -9.80 1.38 18.63
CA ARG A 159 -10.76 0.45 17.99
C ARG A 159 -10.11 -0.81 17.40
N ALA A 160 -8.89 -1.14 17.84
CA ALA A 160 -8.15 -2.27 17.27
C ALA A 160 -8.87 -3.63 17.37
N GLU A 161 -9.77 -3.80 18.32
CA GLU A 161 -10.55 -5.03 18.50
C GLU A 161 -11.84 -5.08 17.67
N TRP A 162 -12.17 -3.99 16.98
CA TRP A 162 -13.36 -3.93 16.15
C TRP A 162 -13.25 -4.85 14.92
N PRO A 163 -14.36 -5.25 14.30
CA PRO A 163 -14.35 -5.89 13.00
C PRO A 163 -13.55 -5.06 12.00
N VAL A 164 -12.77 -5.71 11.14
CA VAL A 164 -11.84 -5.00 10.22
C VAL A 164 -12.55 -3.98 9.32
N ALA A 165 -13.77 -4.28 8.89
CA ALA A 165 -14.57 -3.36 8.08
C ALA A 165 -14.99 -2.10 8.86
N GLU A 166 -15.36 -2.24 10.13
CA GLU A 166 -15.73 -1.11 11.00
C GLU A 166 -14.52 -0.25 11.36
N LEU A 167 -13.36 -0.88 11.57
CA LEU A 167 -12.11 -0.14 11.79
C LEU A 167 -11.73 0.66 10.54
N ALA A 168 -11.81 0.05 9.35
CA ALA A 168 -11.53 0.73 8.09
C ALA A 168 -12.47 1.92 7.88
N ALA A 169 -13.79 1.72 8.09
CA ALA A 169 -14.76 2.82 8.03
C ALA A 169 -14.45 3.93 9.03
N GLY A 170 -14.09 3.58 10.27
CA GLY A 170 -13.76 4.54 11.30
C GLY A 170 -12.50 5.37 10.99
N ILE A 171 -11.53 4.81 10.29
CA ILE A 171 -10.35 5.55 9.80
C ILE A 171 -10.76 6.53 8.70
N ILE A 172 -11.58 6.08 7.74
CA ILE A 172 -12.10 6.93 6.66
C ILE A 172 -12.92 8.10 7.22
N ASP A 173 -13.82 7.82 8.16
CA ASP A 173 -14.68 8.85 8.78
C ASP A 173 -13.90 9.89 9.61
N ALA A 174 -12.73 9.50 10.15
CA ALA A 174 -11.89 10.37 10.93
C ALA A 174 -10.95 11.25 10.09
N ALA A 175 -10.77 10.92 8.82
CA ALA A 175 -9.88 11.64 7.93
C ALA A 175 -10.45 13.02 7.54
N ALA A 176 -9.55 13.95 7.25
CA ALA A 176 -9.93 15.26 6.75
C ALA A 176 -10.55 15.17 5.35
N PRO A 177 -11.61 15.95 5.05
CA PRO A 177 -12.17 15.98 3.71
C PRO A 177 -11.20 16.64 2.72
N GLY A 178 -11.14 16.16 1.50
CA GLY A 178 -10.44 16.84 0.39
C GLY A 178 -9.54 15.97 -0.44
N ASP A 179 -9.24 14.74 -0.02
CA ASP A 179 -8.44 13.81 -0.80
C ASP A 179 -9.12 12.44 -0.92
N ASP A 180 -8.62 11.63 -1.84
CA ASP A 180 -9.02 10.22 -1.97
C ASP A 180 -8.47 9.44 -0.76
N ILE A 181 -9.28 8.55 -0.22
CA ILE A 181 -8.88 7.77 0.95
C ILE A 181 -9.12 6.30 0.68
N THR A 182 -8.05 5.54 0.74
CA THR A 182 -8.13 4.08 0.69
C THR A 182 -7.49 3.48 1.93
N VAL A 183 -8.21 2.58 2.56
CA VAL A 183 -7.78 1.87 3.76
C VAL A 183 -7.93 0.37 3.55
N VAL A 184 -6.85 -0.36 3.77
CA VAL A 184 -6.86 -1.83 3.78
C VAL A 184 -6.52 -2.31 5.18
N VAL A 185 -7.40 -3.09 5.78
CA VAL A 185 -7.21 -3.65 7.12
C VAL A 185 -7.21 -5.16 7.03
N LEU A 186 -6.16 -5.79 7.56
CA LEU A 186 -6.06 -7.24 7.69
C LEU A 186 -5.89 -7.61 9.16
N ARG A 187 -6.57 -8.67 9.56
CA ARG A 187 -6.36 -9.36 10.84
C ARG A 187 -5.96 -10.80 10.54
N LEU A 188 -4.89 -11.26 11.15
CA LEU A 188 -4.37 -12.62 10.98
C LEU A 188 -4.91 -13.56 12.04
#